data_5e1ad69310db0403cd8709d646605314
#
_entry.id   5e1ad69310db0403cd8709d646605314
#
_cell.length_a   1.000
_cell.length_b   1.000
_cell.length_c   1.000
_cell.angle_alpha   90.00
_cell.angle_beta   90.00
_cell.angle_gamma   90.00
#
_symmetry.space_group_name_H-M   'P 1'
#
loop_
_entity.id
_entity.type
_entity.pdbx_description
1 polymer ?
#
loop_
_entity_poly.entity_id
_entity_poly.type
_entity_poly.pdbx_seq_one_letter_code
_entity_poly.pdbx_strand_id
1 'polypeptide(L)'
;LSRVLTNLLLLQQGYVYMPYISHEKLIEDHKAEYYLALRQSQKTFGQKEETIIPWATFFFPILKEQSRQAVELLSREQTDKILSKQQQLVWRCIEKAYETTPLEITKATGVPRPTVNQALTKLLKLKRIERLGVGRGTRYRKI
;
A
#
# COMPACT_ATOMS: atom_id res chain seq x y z
N LEU A 1 -20.34 11.04 14.16
CA LEU A 1 -20.49 9.97 15.17
C LEU A 1 -20.43 8.57 14.56
N SER A 2 -21.21 8.23 13.51
CA SER A 2 -21.23 6.87 12.92
C SER A 2 -19.87 6.39 12.41
N ARG A 3 -19.09 7.23 11.72
CA ARG A 3 -17.74 6.85 11.20
C ARG A 3 -16.75 6.56 12.32
N VAL A 4 -16.79 7.33 13.41
CA VAL A 4 -15.94 7.09 14.58
C VAL A 4 -16.30 5.75 15.23
N LEU A 5 -17.58 5.45 15.34
CA LEU A 5 -18.06 4.18 15.87
C LEU A 5 -17.64 3.01 14.98
N THR A 6 -17.72 3.16 13.66
CA THR A 6 -17.24 2.15 12.70
C THR A 6 -15.75 1.84 12.92
N ASN A 7 -14.90 2.86 13.02
CA ASN A 7 -13.47 2.69 13.30
C ASN A 7 -13.23 1.97 14.62
N LEU A 8 -13.96 2.34 15.67
CA LEU A 8 -13.85 1.71 16.99
C LEU A 8 -14.24 0.23 16.96
N LEU A 9 -15.37 -0.09 16.33
CA LEU A 9 -15.84 -1.47 16.20
C LEU A 9 -14.88 -2.34 15.39
N LEU A 10 -14.34 -1.82 14.29
CA LEU A 10 -13.35 -2.52 13.49
C LEU A 10 -12.06 -2.75 14.29
N LEU A 11 -11.60 -1.76 15.05
CA LEU A 11 -10.43 -1.90 15.93
C LEU A 11 -10.65 -2.99 16.99
N GLN A 12 -11.82 -3.03 17.61
CA GLN A 12 -12.20 -4.08 18.58
C GLN A 12 -12.23 -5.48 17.95
N GLN A 13 -12.55 -5.58 16.66
CA GLN A 13 -12.54 -6.84 15.91
C GLN A 13 -11.14 -7.24 15.39
N GLY A 14 -10.09 -6.54 15.81
CA GLY A 14 -8.70 -6.89 15.48
C GLY A 14 -8.15 -6.23 14.21
N TYR A 15 -8.86 -5.26 13.60
CA TYR A 15 -8.35 -4.47 12.48
C TYR A 15 -7.40 -3.37 12.99
N VAL A 16 -6.28 -3.77 13.58
CA VAL A 16 -5.32 -2.91 14.28
C VAL A 16 -4.66 -1.83 13.40
N TYR A 17 -4.81 -1.91 12.09
CA TYR A 17 -4.29 -0.91 11.15
C TYR A 17 -5.19 0.33 10.99
N MET A 18 -6.41 0.31 11.54
CA MET A 18 -7.38 1.40 11.41
C MET A 18 -6.86 2.79 11.79
N PRO A 19 -6.03 2.96 12.84
CA PRO A 19 -5.48 4.26 13.20
C PRO A 19 -4.44 4.82 12.23
N TYR A 20 -3.84 3.97 11.39
CA TYR A 20 -2.72 4.35 10.51
C TYR A 20 -3.15 4.83 9.12
N ILE A 21 -4.32 4.43 8.68
CA ILE A 21 -4.87 4.80 7.37
C ILE A 21 -6.26 5.40 7.56
N SER A 22 -6.44 6.63 7.12
CA SER A 22 -7.70 7.35 7.31
C SER A 22 -8.83 6.72 6.50
N HIS A 23 -9.73 6.05 7.19
CA HIS A 23 -10.97 5.52 6.63
C HIS A 23 -11.88 6.64 6.09
N GLU A 24 -11.91 7.78 6.79
CA GLU A 24 -12.71 8.94 6.42
C GLU A 24 -12.27 9.56 5.10
N LYS A 25 -10.95 9.60 4.86
CA LYS A 25 -10.41 10.08 3.58
C LYS A 25 -10.82 9.18 2.42
N LEU A 26 -10.72 7.85 2.58
CA LEU A 26 -11.15 6.91 1.55
C LEU A 26 -12.64 7.03 1.24
N ILE A 27 -13.49 7.25 2.24
CA ILE A 27 -14.92 7.51 2.05
C ILE A 27 -15.15 8.87 1.35
N GLU A 28 -14.38 9.89 1.71
CA GLU A 28 -14.51 11.23 1.08
C GLU A 28 -14.13 11.19 -0.40
N ASP A 29 -13.08 10.45 -0.75
CA ASP A 29 -12.67 10.25 -2.14
C ASP A 29 -13.75 9.52 -2.98
N HIS A 30 -14.68 8.77 -2.31
CA HIS A 30 -15.80 8.03 -2.91
C HIS A 30 -17.16 8.51 -2.37
N LYS A 31 -17.29 9.80 -2.10
CA LYS A 31 -18.43 10.38 -1.39
C LYS A 31 -19.77 10.14 -2.08
N ALA A 32 -19.82 10.24 -3.40
CA ALA A 32 -21.06 10.05 -4.17
C ALA A 32 -21.58 8.61 -4.04
N GLU A 33 -20.69 7.63 -4.22
CA GLU A 33 -20.98 6.20 -4.10
C GLU A 33 -21.40 5.85 -2.67
N TYR A 34 -20.74 6.42 -1.67
CA TYR A 34 -21.10 6.24 -0.26
C TYR A 34 -22.55 6.64 0.01
N TYR A 35 -22.95 7.85 -0.39
CA TYR A 35 -24.33 8.31 -0.16
C TYR A 35 -25.35 7.52 -0.99
N LEU A 36 -25.00 7.10 -2.19
CA LEU A 36 -25.87 6.24 -3.01
C LEU A 36 -26.12 4.90 -2.33
N ALA A 37 -25.07 4.22 -1.91
CA ALA A 37 -25.13 2.94 -1.22
C ALA A 37 -25.91 3.03 0.09
N LEU A 38 -25.66 4.09 0.87
CA LEU A 38 -26.39 4.35 2.12
C LEU A 38 -27.88 4.55 1.88
N ARG A 39 -28.27 5.38 0.93
CA ARG A 39 -29.67 5.63 0.57
C ARG A 39 -30.37 4.36 0.08
N GLN A 40 -29.70 3.55 -0.74
CA GLN A 40 -30.26 2.30 -1.24
C GLN A 40 -30.54 1.30 -0.11
N SER A 41 -29.64 1.17 0.85
CA SER A 41 -29.83 0.30 2.02
C SER A 41 -30.91 0.86 2.97
N GLN A 42 -30.94 2.20 3.16
CA GLN A 42 -31.95 2.85 4.03
C GLN A 42 -33.38 2.72 3.50
N LYS A 43 -33.57 2.65 2.17
CA LYS A 43 -34.91 2.48 1.58
C LYS A 43 -35.62 1.20 2.02
N THR A 44 -34.86 0.16 2.34
CA THR A 44 -35.40 -1.14 2.75
C THR A 44 -35.45 -1.30 4.28
N PHE A 45 -34.93 -0.32 5.03
CA PHE A 45 -34.87 -0.38 6.49
C PHE A 45 -36.26 -0.51 7.10
N GLY A 46 -36.43 -1.51 7.98
CA GLY A 46 -37.70 -1.82 8.62
C GLY A 46 -38.74 -2.48 7.71
N GLN A 47 -38.41 -2.82 6.46
CA GLN A 47 -39.28 -3.57 5.56
C GLN A 47 -39.05 -5.09 5.67
N LYS A 48 -40.01 -5.87 5.16
CA LYS A 48 -39.93 -7.35 5.18
C LYS A 48 -38.70 -7.89 4.44
N GLU A 49 -38.23 -7.17 3.42
CA GLU A 49 -37.05 -7.49 2.61
C GLU A 49 -35.92 -6.49 2.86
N GLU A 50 -35.60 -6.26 4.12
CA GLU A 50 -34.48 -5.39 4.49
C GLU A 50 -33.15 -5.95 3.98
N THR A 51 -32.33 -5.10 3.36
CA THR A 51 -31.02 -5.48 2.84
C THR A 51 -29.96 -4.39 3.05
N ILE A 52 -28.79 -4.81 3.52
CA ILE A 52 -27.59 -3.98 3.65
C ILE A 52 -26.61 -4.22 2.49
N ILE A 53 -26.96 -5.06 1.51
CA ILE A 53 -26.07 -5.45 0.41
C ILE A 53 -25.50 -4.23 -0.33
N PRO A 54 -26.28 -3.20 -0.72
CA PRO A 54 -25.72 -2.04 -1.42
C PRO A 54 -24.62 -1.34 -0.60
N TRP A 55 -24.84 -1.17 0.71
CA TRP A 55 -23.84 -0.58 1.59
C TRP A 55 -22.60 -1.49 1.77
N ALA A 56 -22.80 -2.77 1.97
CA ALA A 56 -21.71 -3.74 2.12
C ALA A 56 -20.84 -3.84 0.86
N THR A 57 -21.47 -3.82 -0.33
CA THR A 57 -20.78 -3.82 -1.62
C THR A 57 -19.88 -2.59 -1.81
N PHE A 58 -20.27 -1.45 -1.29
CA PHE A 58 -19.44 -0.25 -1.24
C PHE A 58 -18.33 -0.37 -0.18
N PHE A 59 -18.67 -0.85 1.02
CA PHE A 59 -17.81 -0.80 2.20
C PHE A 59 -16.62 -1.75 2.15
N PHE A 60 -16.81 -3.00 1.66
CA PHE A 60 -15.73 -3.97 1.60
C PHE A 60 -14.56 -3.57 0.68
N PRO A 61 -14.77 -3.01 -0.53
CA PRO A 61 -13.68 -2.44 -1.32
C PRO A 61 -12.90 -1.35 -0.58
N ILE A 62 -13.56 -0.48 0.18
CA ILE A 62 -12.90 0.55 1.00
C ILE A 62 -12.01 -0.08 2.08
N LEU A 63 -12.51 -1.09 2.81
CA LEU A 63 -11.69 -1.82 3.79
C LEU A 63 -10.50 -2.54 3.15
N LYS A 64 -10.69 -3.14 1.99
CA LYS A 64 -9.61 -3.81 1.23
C LYS A 64 -8.53 -2.80 0.83
N GLU A 65 -8.92 -1.63 0.33
CA GLU A 65 -7.98 -0.59 -0.05
C GLU A 65 -7.23 -0.04 1.17
N GLN A 66 -7.92 0.19 2.28
CA GLN A 66 -7.31 0.60 3.54
C GLN A 66 -6.28 -0.42 4.04
N SER A 67 -6.63 -1.71 4.01
CA SER A 67 -5.72 -2.80 4.37
C SER A 67 -4.49 -2.84 3.46
N ARG A 68 -4.67 -2.67 2.14
CA ARG A 68 -3.58 -2.61 1.16
C ARG A 68 -2.61 -1.47 1.47
N GLN A 69 -3.13 -0.28 1.73
CA GLN A 69 -2.31 0.90 2.09
C GLN A 69 -1.56 0.69 3.41
N ALA A 70 -2.18 0.04 4.39
CA ALA A 70 -1.55 -0.30 5.66
C ALA A 70 -0.37 -1.27 5.47
N VAL A 71 -0.54 -2.32 4.68
CA VAL A 71 0.53 -3.27 4.34
C VAL A 71 1.68 -2.55 3.62
N GLU A 72 1.37 -1.66 2.69
CA GLU A 72 2.39 -0.89 1.97
C GLU A 72 3.17 0.04 2.92
N LEU A 73 2.48 0.74 3.82
CA LEU A 73 3.09 1.62 4.82
C LEU A 73 4.05 0.85 5.74
N LEU A 74 3.60 -0.26 6.32
CA LEU A 74 4.41 -1.11 7.19
C LEU A 74 5.62 -1.70 6.44
N SER A 75 5.42 -2.08 5.20
CA SER A 75 6.46 -2.60 4.33
C SER A 75 7.57 -1.58 4.07
N ARG A 76 7.21 -0.32 3.84
CA ARG A 76 8.16 0.78 3.66
C ARG A 76 8.94 1.05 4.95
N GLU A 77 8.26 1.14 6.07
CA GLU A 77 8.88 1.40 7.36
C GLU A 77 9.90 0.32 7.77
N GLN A 78 9.58 -0.95 7.54
CA GLN A 78 10.52 -2.04 7.77
C GLN A 78 11.74 -1.97 6.86
N THR A 79 11.54 -1.64 5.59
CA THR A 79 12.64 -1.52 4.61
C THR A 79 13.58 -0.38 5.01
N ASP A 80 13.04 0.77 5.39
CA ASP A 80 13.83 1.93 5.81
C ASP A 80 14.62 1.67 7.10
N LYS A 81 14.09 0.92 8.06
CA LYS A 81 14.81 0.53 9.28
C LYS A 81 15.98 -0.43 9.04
N ILE A 82 15.89 -1.27 8.01
CA ILE A 82 16.90 -2.28 7.72
C ILE A 82 18.02 -1.74 6.81
N LEU A 83 17.73 -0.77 5.96
CA LEU A 83 18.66 -0.23 4.98
C LEU A 83 19.51 0.91 5.57
N SER A 84 20.81 0.93 5.24
CA SER A 84 21.65 2.10 5.50
C SER A 84 21.21 3.31 4.66
N LYS A 85 21.62 4.53 5.03
CA LYS A 85 21.26 5.76 4.29
C LYS A 85 21.57 5.67 2.79
N GLN A 86 22.73 5.12 2.42
CA GLN A 86 23.11 4.93 1.01
C GLN A 86 22.26 3.86 0.31
N GLN A 87 21.93 2.78 1.01
CA GLN A 87 21.05 1.73 0.49
C GLN A 87 19.61 2.24 0.31
N GLN A 88 19.15 3.15 1.18
CA GLN A 88 17.85 3.82 1.02
C GLN A 88 17.79 4.69 -0.25
N LEU A 89 18.89 5.39 -0.59
CA LEU A 89 18.96 6.15 -1.86
C LEU A 89 18.81 5.22 -3.07
N VAL A 90 19.47 4.06 -3.03
CA VAL A 90 19.34 3.03 -4.08
C VAL A 90 17.89 2.53 -4.16
N TRP A 91 17.28 2.23 -3.03
CA TRP A 91 15.88 1.77 -2.96
C TRP A 91 14.92 2.81 -3.56
N ARG A 92 15.01 4.07 -3.13
CA ARG A 92 14.17 5.16 -3.65
C ARG A 92 14.35 5.39 -5.16
N CYS A 93 15.54 5.15 -5.69
CA CYS A 93 15.78 5.21 -7.13
C CYS A 93 15.02 4.12 -7.87
N ILE A 94 15.03 2.87 -7.33
CA ILE A 94 14.32 1.73 -7.92
C ILE A 94 12.80 1.92 -7.82
N GLU A 95 12.29 2.44 -6.70
CA GLU A 95 10.85 2.71 -6.53
C GLU A 95 10.25 3.67 -7.56
N LYS A 96 11.05 4.61 -8.05
CA LYS A 96 10.62 5.61 -9.02
C LYS A 96 10.74 5.14 -10.48
N ALA A 97 11.53 4.11 -10.71
CA ALA A 97 11.79 3.58 -12.04
C ALA A 97 10.92 2.35 -12.33
N TYR A 98 10.42 2.24 -13.57
CA TYR A 98 9.74 1.00 -14.00
C TYR A 98 10.72 -0.18 -13.99
N GLU A 99 11.91 0.02 -14.59
CA GLU A 99 13.05 -0.90 -14.56
C GLU A 99 14.34 -0.10 -14.53
N THR A 100 15.38 -0.62 -13.89
CA THR A 100 16.67 0.07 -13.83
C THR A 100 17.84 -0.89 -13.78
N THR A 101 19.00 -0.46 -14.27
CA THR A 101 20.26 -1.18 -14.20
C THR A 101 21.11 -0.66 -13.04
N PRO A 102 22.05 -1.47 -12.52
CA PRO A 102 22.95 -1.00 -11.48
C PRO A 102 23.82 0.18 -11.91
N LEU A 103 24.09 0.37 -13.22
CA LEU A 103 24.83 1.50 -13.74
C LEU A 103 23.98 2.80 -13.68
N GLU A 104 22.72 2.72 -14.08
CA GLU A 104 21.76 3.82 -13.99
C GLU A 104 21.58 4.27 -12.56
N ILE A 105 21.41 3.31 -11.62
CA ILE A 105 21.31 3.60 -10.18
C ILE A 105 22.56 4.36 -9.69
N THR A 106 23.76 3.88 -10.03
CA THR A 106 25.02 4.55 -9.65
C THR A 106 25.06 5.99 -10.18
N LYS A 107 24.68 6.22 -11.44
CA LYS A 107 24.65 7.56 -12.05
C LYS A 107 23.61 8.46 -11.40
N ALA A 108 22.42 7.94 -11.12
CA ALA A 108 21.32 8.73 -10.57
C ALA A 108 21.50 9.07 -9.08
N THR A 109 22.15 8.18 -8.31
CA THR A 109 22.25 8.33 -6.85
C THR A 109 23.63 8.81 -6.37
N GLY A 110 24.66 8.71 -7.22
CA GLY A 110 26.05 8.94 -6.82
C GLY A 110 26.63 7.88 -5.88
N VAL A 111 25.86 6.83 -5.56
CA VAL A 111 26.31 5.75 -4.66
C VAL A 111 27.30 4.84 -5.38
N PRO A 112 28.45 4.51 -4.76
CA PRO A 112 29.45 3.64 -5.36
C PRO A 112 28.89 2.27 -5.77
N ARG A 113 29.35 1.73 -6.90
CA ARG A 113 28.88 0.48 -7.48
C ARG A 113 28.87 -0.71 -6.50
N PRO A 114 29.90 -0.93 -5.65
CA PRO A 114 29.89 -2.00 -4.65
C PRO A 114 28.71 -1.88 -3.69
N THR A 115 28.41 -0.66 -3.21
CA THR A 115 27.28 -0.38 -2.31
C THR A 115 25.93 -0.58 -3.01
N VAL A 116 25.81 -0.19 -4.29
CA VAL A 116 24.62 -0.48 -5.11
C VAL A 116 24.40 -1.99 -5.20
N ASN A 117 25.45 -2.77 -5.50
CA ASN A 117 25.33 -4.23 -5.58
C ASN A 117 24.95 -4.87 -4.22
N GLN A 118 25.49 -4.37 -3.11
CA GLN A 118 25.10 -4.83 -1.76
C GLN A 118 23.62 -4.50 -1.48
N ALA A 119 23.18 -3.31 -1.84
CA ALA A 119 21.77 -2.91 -1.69
C ALA A 119 20.86 -3.83 -2.52
N LEU A 120 21.18 -4.06 -3.78
CA LEU A 120 20.42 -4.95 -4.66
C LEU A 120 20.31 -6.37 -4.10
N THR A 121 21.43 -6.93 -3.63
CA THR A 121 21.46 -8.27 -3.01
C THR A 121 20.56 -8.32 -1.78
N LYS A 122 20.59 -7.27 -0.95
CA LYS A 122 19.76 -7.17 0.26
C LYS A 122 18.28 -7.03 -0.08
N LEU A 123 17.94 -6.18 -1.05
CA LEU A 123 16.56 -5.97 -1.51
C LEU A 123 15.96 -7.22 -2.17
N LEU A 124 16.78 -8.00 -2.91
CA LEU A 124 16.37 -9.31 -3.44
C LEU A 124 16.04 -10.31 -2.31
N LYS A 125 16.90 -10.39 -1.28
CA LYS A 125 16.64 -11.25 -0.09
C LYS A 125 15.37 -10.84 0.65
N LEU A 126 15.09 -9.54 0.69
CA LEU A 126 13.87 -8.99 1.30
C LEU A 126 12.63 -9.12 0.39
N LYS A 127 12.77 -9.69 -0.80
CA LYS A 127 11.70 -9.81 -1.81
C LYS A 127 11.02 -8.46 -2.13
N ARG A 128 11.80 -7.39 -2.16
CA ARG A 128 11.33 -6.04 -2.52
C ARG A 128 11.50 -5.72 -3.99
N ILE A 129 12.46 -6.40 -4.60
CA ILE A 129 12.76 -6.26 -6.03
C ILE A 129 12.90 -7.64 -6.67
N GLU A 130 12.69 -7.70 -7.95
CA GLU A 130 12.99 -8.84 -8.78
C GLU A 130 14.11 -8.50 -9.78
N ARG A 131 14.81 -9.54 -10.20
CA ARG A 131 15.88 -9.45 -11.18
C ARG A 131 15.35 -9.93 -12.53
N LEU A 132 15.53 -9.12 -13.56
CA LEU A 132 15.15 -9.41 -14.93
C LEU A 132 16.39 -9.57 -15.81
N GLY A 133 16.43 -10.63 -16.59
CA GLY A 133 17.55 -10.94 -17.50
C GLY A 133 18.80 -11.46 -16.82
N VAL A 134 19.82 -11.76 -17.63
CA VAL A 134 21.09 -12.35 -17.21
C VAL A 134 22.26 -11.58 -17.83
N GLY A 135 23.40 -11.53 -17.14
CA GLY A 135 24.63 -10.92 -17.65
C GLY A 135 24.57 -9.39 -17.72
N ARG A 136 25.09 -8.80 -18.80
CA ARG A 136 25.21 -7.34 -18.97
C ARG A 136 23.87 -6.62 -19.09
N GLY A 137 22.81 -7.32 -19.49
CA GLY A 137 21.45 -6.79 -19.63
C GLY A 137 20.58 -6.90 -18.37
N THR A 138 21.15 -7.27 -17.23
CA THR A 138 20.39 -7.43 -15.97
C THR A 138 19.75 -6.11 -15.54
N ARG A 139 18.44 -6.16 -15.31
CA ARG A 139 17.61 -5.07 -14.79
C ARG A 139 16.97 -5.47 -13.47
N TYR A 140 16.52 -4.49 -12.74
CA TYR A 140 15.83 -4.66 -11.46
C TYR A 140 14.55 -3.85 -11.45
N ARG A 141 13.51 -4.44 -10.89
CA ARG A 141 12.18 -3.84 -10.78
C ARG A 141 11.62 -4.08 -9.38
N LYS A 142 10.86 -3.12 -8.86
CA LYS A 142 10.07 -3.29 -7.64
C LYS A 142 8.99 -4.36 -7.87
N ILE A 143 8.78 -5.22 -6.89
CA ILE A 143 7.67 -6.18 -6.82
C ILE A 143 6.44 -5.49 -6.21
#